data_d94def774d17bbc40b08fc2d3c0722c0
#
_entry.id   d94def774d17bbc40b08fc2d3c0722c0
#
_cell.length_a   1.000
_cell.length_b   1.000
_cell.length_c   1.000
_cell.angle_alpha   90.00
_cell.angle_beta   90.00
_cell.angle_gamma   90.00
#
_symmetry.space_group_name_H-M   'P 1'
#
loop_
_entity.id
_entity.type
_entity.pdbx_description
1 polymer ?
#
loop_
_entity_poly.entity_id
_entity_poly.type
_entity_poly.pdbx_seq_one_letter_code
_entity_poly.pdbx_strand_id
1 'polypeptide(L)'
;MKKRETNEQMERQQPCYYPREGASTIVVFIHGIVEGPDQFLGLMKRSSELGFASSSLLLPEHGGTGEEFARSNRQQWLEYVNAEIARYKKNYNSIILVGHSMGSLLSFLTYMESPEQIIGIVAIDTPLYVRVKGRALRNNLKVGFCKEIPESDPAHALLKASSVAPCSILTYLSWAPRMIDLFCLMKKTREVLPQVSIPTLVFHADDDELVSASSVKCFERTIPEKYLQLVHLKESTHFFYGNADWDLLYYTFSHFLQSC
;
A
#
# COMPACT_ATOMS: atom_id res chain seq x y z
N MET A 1 9.25 -33.16 -16.06
CA MET A 1 9.22 -31.77 -15.51
C MET A 1 9.88 -31.82 -14.15
N LYS A 2 11.12 -31.32 -14.01
CA LYS A 2 11.82 -31.24 -12.71
C LYS A 2 11.12 -30.18 -11.85
N LYS A 3 10.70 -30.57 -10.62
CA LYS A 3 10.27 -29.62 -9.59
C LYS A 3 11.36 -28.56 -9.44
N ARG A 4 10.96 -27.30 -9.46
CA ARG A 4 11.81 -26.18 -9.07
C ARG A 4 12.21 -26.40 -7.61
N GLU A 5 13.46 -26.72 -7.37
CA GLU A 5 14.15 -26.38 -6.12
C GLU A 5 14.48 -24.89 -6.19
N THR A 6 13.49 -24.07 -5.92
CA THR A 6 13.63 -22.63 -5.75
C THR A 6 13.21 -22.32 -4.32
N ASN A 7 14.03 -22.74 -3.40
CA ASN A 7 13.97 -22.31 -2.01
C ASN A 7 15.35 -21.79 -1.58
N GLU A 8 15.90 -20.81 -2.30
CA GLU A 8 16.65 -19.76 -1.62
C GLU A 8 15.65 -18.62 -1.42
N GLN A 9 14.99 -18.73 -0.32
CA GLN A 9 14.41 -17.78 0.60
C GLN A 9 14.31 -16.34 0.05
N MET A 10 13.17 -16.01 -0.59
CA MET A 10 12.61 -14.71 -0.26
C MET A 10 12.45 -14.75 1.27
N GLU A 11 13.27 -14.02 2.02
CA GLU A 11 13.06 -13.86 3.45
C GLU A 11 11.61 -13.42 3.62
N ARG A 12 10.84 -14.19 4.42
CA ARG A 12 9.43 -13.86 4.65
C ARG A 12 9.39 -12.49 5.28
N GLN A 13 8.85 -11.52 4.55
CA GLN A 13 8.65 -10.19 5.09
C GLN A 13 7.83 -10.28 6.38
N GLN A 14 8.19 -9.48 7.36
CA GLN A 14 7.57 -9.48 8.69
C GLN A 14 7.01 -8.08 8.99
N PRO A 15 5.93 -7.97 9.80
CA PRO A 15 5.50 -6.66 10.26
C PRO A 15 6.64 -5.99 11.02
N CYS A 16 6.80 -4.69 10.83
CA CYS A 16 7.87 -3.92 11.42
C CYS A 16 7.30 -2.85 12.36
N TYR A 17 7.91 -2.69 13.53
CA TYR A 17 7.49 -1.67 14.48
C TYR A 17 8.71 -0.92 15.02
N TYR A 18 8.72 0.39 14.82
CA TYR A 18 9.73 1.30 15.36
C TYR A 18 9.10 2.13 16.47
N PRO A 19 9.26 1.73 17.74
CA PRO A 19 8.82 2.52 18.87
C PRO A 19 9.63 3.82 18.95
N ARG A 20 8.98 4.87 19.44
CA ARG A 20 9.65 6.12 19.74
C ARG A 20 9.24 6.57 21.14
N GLU A 21 10.19 6.68 22.04
CA GLU A 21 9.93 7.13 23.41
C GLU A 21 9.34 8.54 23.40
N GLY A 22 8.25 8.74 24.13
CA GLY A 22 7.54 10.02 24.23
C GLY A 22 6.69 10.38 23.00
N ALA A 23 6.64 9.56 21.96
CA ALA A 23 5.78 9.84 20.82
C ALA A 23 4.30 9.72 21.20
N SER A 24 3.53 10.76 20.95
CA SER A 24 2.08 10.79 21.10
C SER A 24 1.35 10.33 19.84
N THR A 25 2.04 10.30 18.70
CA THR A 25 1.51 9.94 17.38
C THR A 25 2.25 8.75 16.80
N ILE A 26 1.49 7.84 16.19
CA ILE A 26 2.03 6.73 15.40
C ILE A 26 1.63 6.84 13.94
N VAL A 27 2.56 6.53 13.03
CA VAL A 27 2.33 6.39 11.58
C VAL A 27 2.20 4.91 11.25
N VAL A 28 1.04 4.50 10.71
CA VAL A 28 0.75 3.09 10.40
C VAL A 28 0.71 2.89 8.90
N PHE A 29 1.58 2.02 8.41
CA PHE A 29 1.76 1.72 6.99
C PHE A 29 1.04 0.42 6.61
N ILE A 30 0.28 0.46 5.51
CA ILE A 30 -0.58 -0.62 5.02
C ILE A 30 -0.25 -0.85 3.54
N HIS A 31 0.26 -2.04 3.24
CA HIS A 31 0.68 -2.42 1.89
C HIS A 31 -0.49 -2.83 0.98
N GLY A 32 -0.22 -2.92 -0.32
CA GLY A 32 -1.18 -3.33 -1.33
C GLY A 32 -1.35 -4.84 -1.47
N ILE A 33 -2.12 -5.23 -2.49
CA ILE A 33 -2.37 -6.65 -2.80
C ILE A 33 -1.08 -7.31 -3.26
N VAL A 34 -0.75 -8.48 -2.73
CA VAL A 34 0.49 -9.28 -2.92
C VAL A 34 1.79 -8.57 -2.50
N GLU A 35 1.70 -7.35 -1.99
CA GLU A 35 2.83 -6.57 -1.49
C GLU A 35 3.19 -6.93 -0.05
N GLY A 36 4.18 -6.23 0.51
CA GLY A 36 4.60 -6.44 1.89
C GLY A 36 5.14 -5.17 2.57
N PRO A 37 5.43 -5.26 3.88
CA PRO A 37 5.81 -4.13 4.71
C PRO A 37 7.15 -3.49 4.35
N ASP A 38 8.08 -4.22 3.73
CA ASP A 38 9.46 -3.77 3.51
C ASP A 38 9.54 -2.56 2.56
N GLN A 39 8.55 -2.37 1.70
CA GLN A 39 8.49 -1.20 0.82
C GLN A 39 8.43 0.13 1.58
N PHE A 40 7.99 0.12 2.84
CA PHE A 40 7.85 1.32 3.67
C PHE A 40 9.05 1.63 4.57
N LEU A 41 10.09 0.79 4.61
CA LEU A 41 11.22 0.95 5.53
C LEU A 41 11.87 2.34 5.45
N GLY A 42 11.97 2.92 4.24
CA GLY A 42 12.45 4.28 4.04
C GLY A 42 11.55 5.33 4.71
N LEU A 43 10.24 5.27 4.50
CA LEU A 43 9.27 6.20 5.09
C LEU A 43 9.13 6.00 6.60
N MET A 44 9.24 4.77 7.10
CA MET A 44 9.28 4.46 8.53
C MET A 44 10.49 5.09 9.20
N LYS A 45 11.68 4.96 8.59
CA LYS A 45 12.90 5.63 9.06
C LYS A 45 12.69 7.14 9.10
N ARG A 46 12.11 7.71 8.04
CA ARG A 46 11.80 9.14 7.99
C ARG A 46 10.84 9.58 9.10
N SER A 47 9.79 8.81 9.34
CA SER A 47 8.85 9.07 10.44
C SER A 47 9.57 9.09 11.80
N SER A 48 10.46 8.13 12.04
CA SER A 48 11.27 8.06 13.27
C SER A 48 12.21 9.25 13.41
N GLU A 49 12.85 9.71 12.34
CA GLU A 49 13.71 10.93 12.34
C GLU A 49 12.90 12.17 12.72
N LEU A 50 11.62 12.24 12.36
CA LEU A 50 10.71 13.33 12.69
C LEU A 50 10.07 13.20 14.08
N GLY A 51 10.39 12.15 14.85
CA GLY A 51 9.89 11.97 16.22
C GLY A 51 8.61 11.15 16.35
N PHE A 52 8.12 10.54 15.27
CA PHE A 52 6.95 9.65 15.28
C PHE A 52 7.32 8.20 15.57
N ALA A 53 6.47 7.50 16.29
CA ALA A 53 6.48 6.03 16.23
C ALA A 53 5.94 5.57 14.88
N SER A 54 6.34 4.38 14.41
CA SER A 54 5.82 3.85 13.16
C SER A 54 5.66 2.34 13.17
N SER A 55 4.68 1.84 12.42
CA SER A 55 4.44 0.43 12.22
C SER A 55 4.06 0.14 10.77
N SER A 56 4.67 -0.88 10.17
CA SER A 56 4.25 -1.42 8.89
C SER A 56 3.62 -2.78 9.10
N LEU A 57 2.35 -2.89 8.71
CA LEU A 57 1.55 -4.11 8.90
C LEU A 57 1.89 -5.14 7.82
N LEU A 58 1.78 -6.42 8.17
CA LEU A 58 1.71 -7.52 7.20
C LEU A 58 0.30 -8.07 7.20
N LEU A 59 -0.44 -7.87 6.11
CA LEU A 59 -1.84 -8.29 6.00
C LEU A 59 -1.96 -9.83 6.06
N PRO A 60 -3.07 -10.37 6.56
CA PRO A 60 -3.32 -11.80 6.64
C PRO A 60 -3.06 -12.52 5.32
N GLU A 61 -2.36 -13.66 5.40
CA GLU A 61 -1.98 -14.53 4.28
C GLU A 61 -1.05 -13.87 3.23
N HIS A 62 -0.46 -12.72 3.53
CA HIS A 62 0.68 -12.15 2.82
C HIS A 62 1.99 -12.62 3.49
N GLY A 63 3.12 -12.46 2.80
CA GLY A 63 4.42 -12.92 3.30
C GLY A 63 4.64 -14.43 3.20
N GLY A 64 3.79 -15.16 2.50
CA GLY A 64 3.83 -16.60 2.38
C GLY A 64 3.69 -17.13 0.95
N THR A 65 3.05 -18.29 0.83
CA THR A 65 2.83 -18.96 -0.46
C THR A 65 1.61 -18.38 -1.19
N GLY A 66 1.55 -18.61 -2.51
CA GLY A 66 0.38 -18.24 -3.31
C GLY A 66 -0.90 -18.97 -2.90
N GLU A 67 -0.78 -20.18 -2.34
CA GLU A 67 -1.89 -20.98 -1.82
C GLU A 67 -2.42 -20.38 -0.50
N GLU A 68 -1.55 -19.86 0.35
CA GLU A 68 -1.95 -19.12 1.56
C GLU A 68 -2.69 -17.86 1.16
N PHE A 69 -2.12 -17.04 0.28
CA PHE A 69 -2.77 -15.83 -0.23
C PHE A 69 -4.16 -16.10 -0.84
N ALA A 70 -4.32 -17.20 -1.60
CA ALA A 70 -5.61 -17.57 -2.19
C ALA A 70 -6.74 -17.78 -1.14
N ARG A 71 -6.40 -18.09 0.11
CA ARG A 71 -7.36 -18.32 1.21
C ARG A 71 -7.76 -17.04 1.95
N SER A 72 -7.01 -15.95 1.77
CA SER A 72 -7.35 -14.65 2.37
C SER A 72 -8.60 -14.02 1.73
N ASN A 73 -9.10 -12.95 2.28
CA ASN A 73 -10.19 -12.16 1.70
C ASN A 73 -10.21 -10.73 2.26
N ARG A 74 -10.97 -9.85 1.59
CA ARG A 74 -11.08 -8.43 1.96
C ARG A 74 -11.58 -8.19 3.38
N GLN A 75 -12.43 -9.07 3.90
CA GLN A 75 -12.97 -8.92 5.26
C GLN A 75 -11.87 -9.17 6.28
N GLN A 76 -11.09 -10.24 6.14
CA GLN A 76 -9.94 -10.53 7.01
C GLN A 76 -8.90 -9.40 6.98
N TRP A 77 -8.62 -8.83 5.80
CA TRP A 77 -7.68 -7.72 5.69
C TRP A 77 -8.17 -6.48 6.44
N LEU A 78 -9.45 -6.10 6.25
CA LEU A 78 -10.02 -4.93 6.91
C LEU A 78 -10.15 -5.14 8.43
N GLU A 79 -10.64 -6.30 8.86
CA GLU A 79 -10.74 -6.64 10.29
C GLU A 79 -9.37 -6.60 10.98
N TYR A 80 -8.33 -7.12 10.32
CA TYR A 80 -6.97 -7.08 10.84
C TYR A 80 -6.46 -5.65 10.99
N VAL A 81 -6.62 -4.81 9.97
CA VAL A 81 -6.21 -3.39 10.06
C VAL A 81 -6.97 -2.69 11.18
N ASN A 82 -8.28 -2.86 11.27
CA ASN A 82 -9.11 -2.26 12.32
C ASN A 82 -8.68 -2.72 13.72
N ALA A 83 -8.34 -4.00 13.90
CA ALA A 83 -7.86 -4.53 15.16
C ALA A 83 -6.51 -3.92 15.57
N GLU A 84 -5.57 -3.76 14.60
CA GLU A 84 -4.28 -3.12 14.85
C GLU A 84 -4.45 -1.63 15.19
N ILE A 85 -5.32 -0.91 14.47
CA ILE A 85 -5.63 0.48 14.79
C ILE A 85 -6.25 0.61 16.18
N ALA A 86 -7.20 -0.27 16.54
CA ALA A 86 -7.78 -0.29 17.88
C ALA A 86 -6.73 -0.58 18.98
N ARG A 87 -5.70 -1.36 18.67
CA ARG A 87 -4.57 -1.61 19.57
C ARG A 87 -3.70 -0.36 19.73
N TYR A 88 -3.40 0.36 18.64
CA TYR A 88 -2.61 1.59 18.70
C TYR A 88 -3.35 2.73 19.39
N LYS A 89 -4.66 2.87 19.25
CA LYS A 89 -5.49 3.85 19.97
C LYS A 89 -5.36 3.78 21.50
N LYS A 90 -4.96 2.64 22.06
CA LYS A 90 -4.72 2.48 23.49
C LYS A 90 -3.40 3.14 23.97
N ASN A 91 -2.45 3.33 23.06
CA ASN A 91 -1.08 3.73 23.39
C ASN A 91 -0.68 5.07 22.78
N TYR A 92 -1.43 5.57 21.79
CA TYR A 92 -1.14 6.80 21.07
C TYR A 92 -2.37 7.70 21.02
N ASN A 93 -2.15 9.01 21.17
CA ASN A 93 -3.22 10.00 21.10
C ASN A 93 -3.69 10.23 19.67
N SER A 94 -2.80 10.03 18.70
CA SER A 94 -3.06 10.29 17.28
C SER A 94 -2.46 9.21 16.39
N ILE A 95 -3.13 8.95 15.27
CA ILE A 95 -2.74 7.97 14.26
C ILE A 95 -2.76 8.62 12.90
N ILE A 96 -1.72 8.43 12.09
CA ILE A 96 -1.69 8.78 10.68
C ILE A 96 -1.63 7.46 9.89
N LEU A 97 -2.54 7.26 8.95
CA LEU A 97 -2.58 6.09 8.09
C LEU A 97 -1.82 6.37 6.80
N VAL A 98 -0.96 5.45 6.39
CA VAL A 98 -0.23 5.52 5.12
C VAL A 98 -0.50 4.24 4.35
N GLY A 99 -1.18 4.34 3.23
CA GLY A 99 -1.49 3.19 2.39
C GLY A 99 -0.85 3.28 1.02
N HIS A 100 -0.40 2.15 0.50
CA HIS A 100 -0.03 2.01 -0.91
C HIS A 100 -1.04 1.09 -1.61
N SER A 101 -1.47 1.46 -2.81
CA SER A 101 -2.37 0.64 -3.63
C SER A 101 -3.63 0.22 -2.83
N MET A 102 -3.92 -1.08 -2.69
CA MET A 102 -5.03 -1.60 -1.88
C MET A 102 -4.95 -1.12 -0.41
N GLY A 103 -3.76 -0.94 0.13
CA GLY A 103 -3.57 -0.42 1.50
C GLY A 103 -4.18 0.97 1.70
N SER A 104 -4.17 1.83 0.66
CA SER A 104 -4.87 3.11 0.70
C SER A 104 -6.39 2.94 0.81
N LEU A 105 -6.97 1.96 0.09
CA LEU A 105 -8.40 1.65 0.19
C LEU A 105 -8.75 1.22 1.61
N LEU A 106 -7.94 0.34 2.20
CA LEU A 106 -8.12 -0.09 3.59
C LEU A 106 -8.00 1.08 4.58
N SER A 107 -7.06 2.01 4.35
CA SER A 107 -6.90 3.22 5.17
C SER A 107 -8.18 4.07 5.20
N PHE A 108 -8.77 4.35 4.04
CA PHE A 108 -10.02 5.10 3.98
C PHE A 108 -11.19 4.36 4.66
N LEU A 109 -11.31 3.06 4.43
CA LEU A 109 -12.39 2.26 5.03
C LEU A 109 -12.23 2.14 6.55
N THR A 110 -11.00 1.98 7.05
CA THR A 110 -10.70 1.99 8.49
C THR A 110 -11.02 3.34 9.13
N TYR A 111 -10.67 4.46 8.48
CA TYR A 111 -11.05 5.79 8.95
C TYR A 111 -12.57 5.93 9.06
N MET A 112 -13.32 5.45 8.08
CA MET A 112 -14.78 5.53 8.11
C MET A 112 -15.43 4.67 9.19
N GLU A 113 -14.82 3.54 9.53
CA GLU A 113 -15.34 2.66 10.58
C GLU A 113 -15.04 3.16 11.99
N SER A 114 -13.88 3.82 12.18
CA SER A 114 -13.40 4.27 13.50
C SER A 114 -12.54 5.53 13.37
N PRO A 115 -13.15 6.71 13.12
CA PRO A 115 -12.44 7.95 12.79
C PRO A 115 -11.65 8.56 13.96
N GLU A 116 -12.02 8.22 15.20
CA GLU A 116 -11.40 8.84 16.39
C GLU A 116 -9.89 8.62 16.42
N GLN A 117 -9.14 9.65 16.78
CA GLN A 117 -7.69 9.68 16.84
C GLN A 117 -6.97 9.50 15.48
N ILE A 118 -7.67 9.24 14.35
CA ILE A 118 -7.07 9.24 13.02
C ILE A 118 -7.09 10.68 12.52
N ILE A 119 -5.90 11.28 12.44
CA ILE A 119 -5.72 12.71 12.16
C ILE A 119 -5.27 13.01 10.73
N GLY A 120 -4.85 12.02 9.98
CA GLY A 120 -4.41 12.18 8.60
C GLY A 120 -4.34 10.87 7.83
N ILE A 121 -4.47 10.94 6.50
CA ILE A 121 -4.28 9.82 5.58
C ILE A 121 -3.28 10.22 4.50
N VAL A 122 -2.28 9.37 4.26
CA VAL A 122 -1.41 9.43 3.09
C VAL A 122 -1.74 8.25 2.19
N ALA A 123 -2.14 8.52 0.97
CA ALA A 123 -2.61 7.53 0.00
C ALA A 123 -1.70 7.55 -1.24
N ILE A 124 -0.97 6.46 -1.48
CA ILE A 124 0.02 6.34 -2.57
C ILE A 124 -0.55 5.39 -3.62
N ASP A 125 -0.63 5.86 -4.86
CA ASP A 125 -1.10 5.09 -6.02
C ASP A 125 -2.40 4.31 -5.79
N THR A 126 -3.42 5.01 -5.27
CA THR A 126 -4.70 4.43 -4.84
C THR A 126 -5.55 3.99 -6.03
N PRO A 127 -5.91 2.71 -6.16
CA PRO A 127 -6.68 2.19 -7.28
C PRO A 127 -8.19 2.42 -7.09
N LEU A 128 -8.67 3.68 -7.17
CA LEU A 128 -10.11 3.92 -7.23
C LEU A 128 -10.69 3.46 -8.59
N TYR A 129 -9.89 3.58 -9.64
CA TYR A 129 -10.14 3.02 -10.97
C TYR A 129 -8.85 2.41 -11.50
N VAL A 130 -8.95 1.26 -12.16
CA VAL A 130 -7.80 0.56 -12.74
C VAL A 130 -7.79 0.66 -14.26
N ARG A 131 -6.58 0.70 -14.82
CA ARG A 131 -6.31 0.62 -16.25
C ARG A 131 -5.01 -0.14 -16.46
N VAL A 132 -5.10 -1.45 -16.58
CA VAL A 132 -3.93 -2.31 -16.75
C VAL A 132 -3.27 -2.04 -18.11
N LYS A 133 -2.03 -1.53 -18.10
CA LYS A 133 -1.21 -1.37 -19.32
C LYS A 133 -0.51 -2.70 -19.66
N GLY A 134 -0.21 -2.94 -20.94
CA GLY A 134 0.43 -4.19 -21.37
C GLY A 134 1.78 -4.49 -20.69
N ARG A 135 2.51 -3.44 -20.26
CA ARG A 135 3.75 -3.62 -19.49
C ARG A 135 3.52 -4.21 -18.10
N ALA A 136 2.38 -3.89 -17.44
CA ALA A 136 2.03 -4.50 -16.17
C ALA A 136 1.90 -6.02 -16.32
N LEU A 137 1.17 -6.48 -17.33
CA LEU A 137 1.04 -7.90 -17.63
C LEU A 137 2.41 -8.57 -17.88
N ARG A 138 3.26 -7.91 -18.68
CA ARG A 138 4.62 -8.41 -18.97
C ARG A 138 5.46 -8.51 -17.70
N ASN A 139 5.44 -7.49 -16.83
CA ASN A 139 6.20 -7.47 -15.58
C ASN A 139 5.70 -8.56 -14.61
N ASN A 140 4.39 -8.72 -14.48
CA ASN A 140 3.79 -9.80 -13.67
C ASN A 140 4.18 -11.20 -14.20
N LEU A 141 4.19 -11.41 -15.52
CA LEU A 141 4.65 -12.68 -16.11
C LEU A 141 6.14 -12.93 -15.81
N LYS A 142 6.99 -11.89 -15.87
CA LYS A 142 8.40 -12.02 -15.50
C LYS A 142 8.53 -12.45 -14.03
N VAL A 143 7.90 -11.73 -13.09
CA VAL A 143 7.93 -12.06 -11.65
C VAL A 143 7.39 -13.47 -11.41
N GLY A 144 6.33 -13.86 -12.08
CA GLY A 144 5.73 -15.19 -11.91
C GLY A 144 6.54 -16.35 -12.48
N PHE A 145 7.33 -16.14 -13.54
CA PHE A 145 7.90 -17.25 -14.32
C PHE A 145 9.39 -17.16 -14.64
N CYS A 146 10.05 -15.98 -14.52
CA CYS A 146 11.50 -15.87 -14.71
C CYS A 146 12.23 -16.30 -13.43
N LYS A 147 13.36 -16.99 -13.60
CA LYS A 147 14.21 -17.43 -12.48
C LYS A 147 14.96 -16.25 -11.85
N GLU A 148 15.43 -15.34 -12.69
CA GLU A 148 16.21 -14.18 -12.30
C GLU A 148 15.66 -12.95 -13.03
N ILE A 149 15.56 -11.84 -12.30
CA ILE A 149 15.15 -10.53 -12.83
C ILE A 149 16.24 -9.55 -12.43
N PRO A 150 17.04 -9.03 -13.40
CA PRO A 150 18.09 -8.06 -13.12
C PRO A 150 17.54 -6.79 -12.46
N GLU A 151 18.34 -6.13 -11.63
CA GLU A 151 17.96 -4.86 -11.00
C GLU A 151 17.60 -3.76 -12.00
N SER A 152 18.21 -3.79 -13.19
CA SER A 152 17.90 -2.88 -14.29
C SER A 152 16.55 -3.15 -15.01
N ASP A 153 15.91 -4.29 -14.74
CA ASP A 153 14.61 -4.63 -15.33
C ASP A 153 13.47 -3.97 -14.53
N PRO A 154 12.53 -3.29 -15.20
CA PRO A 154 11.38 -2.68 -14.52
C PRO A 154 10.55 -3.65 -13.64
N ALA A 155 10.55 -4.96 -13.97
CA ALA A 155 9.90 -5.97 -13.15
C ALA A 155 10.58 -6.22 -11.79
N HIS A 156 11.84 -5.76 -11.61
CA HIS A 156 12.58 -5.91 -10.34
C HIS A 156 11.91 -5.14 -9.20
N ALA A 157 11.38 -3.95 -9.48
CA ALA A 157 10.67 -3.15 -8.47
C ALA A 157 9.41 -3.88 -7.97
N LEU A 158 8.62 -4.49 -8.88
CA LEU A 158 7.49 -5.35 -8.52
C LEU A 158 7.93 -6.57 -7.70
N LEU A 159 9.01 -7.25 -8.12
CA LEU A 159 9.55 -8.40 -7.39
C LEU A 159 9.92 -8.01 -5.94
N LYS A 160 10.60 -6.87 -5.78
CA LYS A 160 11.02 -6.36 -4.47
C LYS A 160 9.86 -5.95 -3.57
N ALA A 161 8.79 -5.39 -4.16
CA ALA A 161 7.58 -5.04 -3.42
C ALA A 161 6.73 -6.25 -3.02
N SER A 162 6.85 -7.38 -3.75
CA SER A 162 6.03 -8.57 -3.54
C SER A 162 6.44 -9.32 -2.27
N SER A 163 5.45 -9.71 -1.47
CA SER A 163 5.64 -10.57 -0.29
C SER A 163 5.10 -11.99 -0.51
N VAL A 164 4.33 -12.22 -1.57
CA VAL A 164 3.77 -13.53 -1.91
C VAL A 164 4.65 -14.22 -2.92
N ALA A 165 5.10 -15.43 -2.61
CA ALA A 165 6.00 -16.19 -3.46
C ALA A 165 5.37 -16.53 -4.83
N PRO A 166 6.16 -16.52 -5.93
CA PRO A 166 5.70 -16.99 -7.23
C PRO A 166 5.17 -18.42 -7.14
N CYS A 167 4.09 -18.69 -7.86
CA CYS A 167 3.37 -19.96 -7.75
C CYS A 167 2.99 -20.55 -9.11
N SER A 168 2.27 -21.68 -9.12
CA SER A 168 1.80 -22.32 -10.33
C SER A 168 0.68 -21.51 -11.00
N ILE A 169 0.47 -21.74 -12.31
CA ILE A 169 -0.65 -21.11 -13.05
C ILE A 169 -2.01 -21.44 -12.39
N LEU A 170 -2.18 -22.67 -11.90
CA LEU A 170 -3.42 -23.06 -11.23
C LEU A 170 -3.62 -22.28 -9.93
N THR A 171 -2.54 -22.04 -9.18
CA THR A 171 -2.59 -21.20 -7.98
C THR A 171 -2.92 -19.75 -8.34
N TYR A 172 -2.33 -19.20 -9.41
CA TYR A 172 -2.71 -17.84 -9.87
C TYR A 172 -4.19 -17.76 -10.28
N LEU A 173 -4.77 -18.79 -10.90
CA LEU A 173 -6.21 -18.81 -11.20
C LEU A 173 -7.06 -18.81 -9.93
N SER A 174 -6.60 -19.41 -8.83
CA SER A 174 -7.29 -19.38 -7.54
C SER A 174 -7.30 -18.00 -6.87
N TRP A 175 -6.51 -17.03 -7.37
CA TRP A 175 -6.52 -15.65 -6.89
C TRP A 175 -7.67 -14.80 -7.47
N ALA A 176 -8.44 -15.32 -8.44
CA ALA A 176 -9.55 -14.57 -9.04
C ALA A 176 -10.54 -13.99 -8.00
N PRO A 177 -10.93 -14.71 -6.92
CA PRO A 177 -11.76 -14.11 -5.87
C PRO A 177 -11.08 -12.93 -5.15
N ARG A 178 -9.75 -12.92 -5.03
CA ARG A 178 -8.97 -11.79 -4.43
C ARG A 178 -9.01 -10.56 -5.30
N MET A 179 -9.03 -10.74 -6.62
CA MET A 179 -9.23 -9.63 -7.54
C MET A 179 -10.65 -9.05 -7.42
N ILE A 180 -11.67 -9.92 -7.26
CA ILE A 180 -13.04 -9.47 -6.98
C ILE A 180 -13.10 -8.72 -5.65
N ASP A 181 -12.41 -9.20 -4.62
CA ASP A 181 -12.29 -8.52 -3.32
C ASP A 181 -11.70 -7.12 -3.46
N LEU A 182 -10.63 -6.97 -4.26
CA LEU A 182 -10.04 -5.66 -4.58
C LEU A 182 -11.07 -4.73 -5.24
N PHE A 183 -11.79 -5.20 -6.26
CA PHE A 183 -12.82 -4.39 -6.92
C PHE A 183 -13.96 -3.99 -5.97
N CYS A 184 -14.32 -4.85 -5.02
CA CYS A 184 -15.30 -4.51 -3.98
C CYS A 184 -14.77 -3.43 -3.03
N LEU A 185 -13.48 -3.50 -2.62
CA LEU A 185 -12.85 -2.45 -1.82
C LEU A 185 -12.81 -1.12 -2.58
N MET A 186 -12.41 -1.13 -3.86
CA MET A 186 -12.43 0.05 -4.73
C MET A 186 -13.80 0.71 -4.78
N LYS A 187 -14.87 -0.10 -4.96
CA LYS A 187 -16.25 0.41 -5.00
C LYS A 187 -16.62 1.05 -3.66
N LYS A 188 -16.44 0.34 -2.55
CA LYS A 188 -16.76 0.84 -1.20
C LYS A 188 -16.00 2.12 -0.88
N THR A 189 -14.71 2.19 -1.23
CA THR A 189 -13.90 3.39 -0.99
C THR A 189 -14.47 4.59 -1.75
N ARG A 190 -14.83 4.46 -3.03
CA ARG A 190 -15.47 5.55 -3.77
C ARG A 190 -16.78 6.05 -3.14
N GLU A 191 -17.55 5.17 -2.52
CA GLU A 191 -18.81 5.51 -1.85
C GLU A 191 -18.59 6.33 -0.58
N VAL A 192 -17.46 6.14 0.12
CA VAL A 192 -17.17 6.80 1.39
C VAL A 192 -16.30 8.05 1.26
N LEU A 193 -15.54 8.21 0.18
CA LEU A 193 -14.64 9.36 -0.03
C LEU A 193 -15.30 10.73 0.21
N PRO A 194 -16.59 11.01 -0.19
CA PRO A 194 -17.22 12.29 0.09
C PRO A 194 -17.38 12.63 1.58
N GLN A 195 -17.23 11.65 2.46
CA GLN A 195 -17.32 11.82 3.91
C GLN A 195 -15.97 12.05 4.59
N VAL A 196 -14.87 11.97 3.83
CA VAL A 196 -13.53 12.22 4.36
C VAL A 196 -13.39 13.70 4.73
N SER A 197 -13.07 13.96 6.00
CA SER A 197 -13.04 15.29 6.57
C SER A 197 -11.78 15.57 7.42
N ILE A 198 -10.69 14.85 7.10
CA ILE A 198 -9.36 15.04 7.70
C ILE A 198 -8.31 15.30 6.61
N PRO A 199 -7.16 15.91 6.96
CA PRO A 199 -6.04 16.07 6.05
C PRO A 199 -5.73 14.79 5.30
N THR A 200 -5.68 14.86 3.98
CA THR A 200 -5.45 13.72 3.09
C THR A 200 -4.43 14.10 2.03
N LEU A 201 -3.29 13.43 2.05
CA LEU A 201 -2.23 13.57 1.05
C LEU A 201 -2.31 12.41 0.07
N VAL A 202 -2.47 12.70 -1.21
CA VAL A 202 -2.54 11.70 -2.28
C VAL A 202 -1.33 11.85 -3.20
N PHE A 203 -0.55 10.81 -3.36
CA PHE A 203 0.47 10.68 -4.40
C PHE A 203 -0.05 9.83 -5.55
N HIS A 204 0.22 10.24 -6.76
CA HIS A 204 -0.14 9.50 -7.97
C HIS A 204 1.01 9.50 -8.97
N ALA A 205 1.47 8.32 -9.34
CA ALA A 205 2.48 8.13 -10.38
C ALA A 205 1.83 8.31 -11.77
N ASP A 206 2.28 9.31 -12.52
CA ASP A 206 1.66 9.66 -13.82
C ASP A 206 1.84 8.53 -14.85
N ASP A 207 2.90 7.73 -14.72
CA ASP A 207 3.12 6.58 -15.58
C ASP A 207 2.71 5.24 -14.96
N ASP A 208 1.83 5.26 -13.94
CA ASP A 208 1.28 4.04 -13.33
C ASP A 208 0.69 3.10 -14.38
N GLU A 209 1.05 1.82 -14.29
CA GLU A 209 0.61 0.78 -15.23
C GLU A 209 -0.64 0.01 -14.79
N LEU A 210 -1.11 0.25 -13.56
CA LEU A 210 -2.25 -0.42 -12.94
C LEU A 210 -3.38 0.55 -12.62
N VAL A 211 -3.04 1.72 -12.06
CA VAL A 211 -4.00 2.73 -11.61
C VAL A 211 -4.32 3.70 -12.73
N SER A 212 -5.60 3.98 -12.91
CA SER A 212 -6.05 4.97 -13.89
C SER A 212 -5.97 6.39 -13.33
N ALA A 213 -5.57 7.36 -14.15
CA ALA A 213 -5.67 8.78 -13.83
C ALA A 213 -7.12 9.25 -13.48
N SER A 214 -8.13 8.43 -13.77
CA SER A 214 -9.50 8.66 -13.29
C SER A 214 -9.60 8.57 -11.77
N SER A 215 -8.65 7.90 -11.10
CA SER A 215 -8.58 7.86 -9.64
C SER A 215 -8.27 9.24 -9.06
N VAL A 216 -7.35 9.98 -9.67
CA VAL A 216 -7.03 11.38 -9.32
C VAL A 216 -8.29 12.26 -9.41
N LYS A 217 -8.97 12.21 -10.58
CA LYS A 217 -10.21 12.96 -10.79
C LYS A 217 -11.33 12.60 -9.80
N CYS A 218 -11.33 11.37 -9.31
CA CYS A 218 -12.27 10.96 -8.28
C CYS A 218 -11.97 11.65 -6.95
N PHE A 219 -10.71 11.69 -6.51
CA PHE A 219 -10.29 12.41 -5.31
C PHE A 219 -10.67 13.89 -5.40
N GLU A 220 -10.31 14.58 -6.48
CA GLU A 220 -10.60 16.00 -6.70
C GLU A 220 -12.10 16.34 -6.64
N ARG A 221 -12.97 15.40 -7.06
CA ARG A 221 -14.43 15.58 -7.08
C ARG A 221 -15.10 15.26 -5.76
N THR A 222 -14.48 14.45 -4.91
CA THR A 222 -15.16 13.84 -3.76
C THR A 222 -14.63 14.34 -2.43
N ILE A 223 -13.33 14.57 -2.29
CA ILE A 223 -12.75 15.12 -1.05
C ILE A 223 -12.72 16.64 -1.16
N PRO A 224 -13.28 17.39 -0.19
CA PRO A 224 -13.20 18.84 -0.19
C PRO A 224 -11.75 19.34 -0.28
N GLU A 225 -11.50 20.38 -1.09
CA GLU A 225 -10.16 20.93 -1.36
C GLU A 225 -9.37 21.26 -0.10
N LYS A 226 -10.05 21.76 0.94
CA LYS A 226 -9.41 22.09 2.22
C LYS A 226 -8.79 20.89 2.96
N TYR A 227 -9.17 19.67 2.58
CA TYR A 227 -8.63 18.43 3.16
C TYR A 227 -7.74 17.67 2.18
N LEU A 228 -7.71 18.01 0.90
CA LEU A 228 -6.98 17.28 -0.12
C LEU A 228 -5.71 18.01 -0.57
N GLN A 229 -4.58 17.34 -0.43
CA GLN A 229 -3.34 17.69 -1.12
C GLN A 229 -3.03 16.58 -2.12
N LEU A 230 -2.88 16.92 -3.40
CA LEU A 230 -2.59 15.97 -4.47
C LEU A 230 -1.23 16.27 -5.09
N VAL A 231 -0.41 15.24 -5.24
CA VAL A 231 0.95 15.33 -5.76
C VAL A 231 1.13 14.32 -6.90
N HIS A 232 1.55 14.82 -8.05
CA HIS A 232 1.89 14.00 -9.21
C HIS A 232 3.37 13.63 -9.20
N LEU A 233 3.67 12.34 -9.36
CA LEU A 233 5.00 11.77 -9.50
C LEU A 233 5.24 11.44 -10.97
N LYS A 234 6.02 12.28 -11.66
CA LYS A 234 6.07 12.32 -13.14
C LYS A 234 6.92 11.23 -13.76
N GLU A 235 7.93 10.76 -13.03
CA GLU A 235 8.92 9.77 -13.48
C GLU A 235 8.73 8.41 -12.83
N SER A 236 7.56 8.21 -12.18
CA SER A 236 7.27 7.04 -11.37
C SER A 236 6.22 6.14 -12.00
N THR A 237 6.29 4.87 -11.66
CA THR A 237 5.29 3.84 -11.96
C THR A 237 4.68 3.32 -10.66
N HIS A 238 3.81 2.31 -10.74
CA HIS A 238 3.16 1.76 -9.54
C HIS A 238 4.14 1.24 -8.47
N PHE A 239 5.29 0.71 -8.88
CA PHE A 239 6.28 0.12 -7.97
C PHE A 239 7.65 0.79 -8.02
N PHE A 240 7.92 1.60 -9.01
CA PHE A 240 9.22 2.26 -9.17
C PHE A 240 9.05 3.77 -9.07
N TYR A 241 9.88 4.38 -8.24
CA TYR A 241 9.90 5.84 -8.05
C TYR A 241 11.25 6.38 -8.54
N GLY A 242 11.19 7.33 -9.50
CA GLY A 242 12.35 8.07 -9.96
C GLY A 242 12.98 8.90 -8.83
N ASN A 243 14.27 9.21 -8.92
CA ASN A 243 14.98 9.91 -7.84
C ASN A 243 14.33 11.26 -7.49
N ALA A 244 13.97 12.08 -8.48
CA ALA A 244 13.33 13.37 -8.25
C ALA A 244 11.95 13.22 -7.60
N ASP A 245 11.18 12.22 -8.03
CA ASP A 245 9.86 11.93 -7.45
C ASP A 245 9.98 11.36 -6.02
N TRP A 246 11.03 10.57 -5.76
CA TRP A 246 11.31 10.07 -4.41
C TRP A 246 11.64 11.22 -3.46
N ASP A 247 12.48 12.17 -3.88
CA ASP A 247 12.79 13.38 -3.10
C ASP A 247 11.54 14.21 -2.83
N LEU A 248 10.69 14.41 -3.85
CA LEU A 248 9.41 15.10 -3.73
C LEU A 248 8.46 14.39 -2.76
N LEU A 249 8.34 13.06 -2.87
CA LEU A 249 7.53 12.24 -1.97
C LEU A 249 8.03 12.36 -0.53
N TYR A 250 9.33 12.23 -0.30
CA TYR A 250 9.95 12.35 1.02
C TYR A 250 9.73 13.72 1.64
N TYR A 251 9.95 14.78 0.86
CA TYR A 251 9.75 16.16 1.32
C TYR A 251 8.30 16.41 1.69
N THR A 252 7.37 16.09 0.78
CA THR A 252 5.94 16.36 0.99
C THR A 252 5.36 15.50 2.11
N PHE A 253 5.74 14.22 2.18
CA PHE A 253 5.40 13.33 3.29
C PHE A 253 5.85 13.89 4.64
N SER A 254 7.10 14.34 4.71
CA SER A 254 7.67 14.91 5.95
C SER A 254 6.91 16.15 6.40
N HIS A 255 6.60 17.05 5.46
CA HIS A 255 5.83 18.26 5.76
C HIS A 255 4.41 17.93 6.22
N PHE A 256 3.76 16.96 5.56
CA PHE A 256 2.43 16.49 5.95
C PHE A 256 2.41 15.95 7.38
N LEU A 257 3.35 15.08 7.75
CA LEU A 257 3.43 14.54 9.11
C LEU A 257 3.59 15.65 10.18
N GLN A 258 4.33 16.71 9.87
CA GLN A 258 4.57 17.82 10.81
C GLN A 258 3.39 18.80 10.88
N SER A 259 2.48 18.78 9.90
CA SER A 259 1.31 19.67 9.84
C SER A 259 0.05 19.05 10.45
N CYS A 260 0.02 17.74 10.67
CA CYS A 260 -1.03 17.03 11.42
C CYS A 260 -0.83 17.15 12.92
#